data_100dfefa67f46919b87660cf5c66dc19
#
_entry.id   100dfefa67f46919b87660cf5c66dc19
#
_cell.length_a   1.000
_cell.length_b   1.000
_cell.length_c   1.000
_cell.angle_alpha   90.00
_cell.angle_beta   90.00
_cell.angle_gamma   90.00
#
_symmetry.space_group_name_H-M   'P 1'
#
loop_
_entity.id
_entity.type
_entity.pdbx_description
1 polymer ?
#
loop_
_entity_poly.entity_id
_entity_poly.type
_entity_poly.pdbx_seq_one_letter_code
_entity_poly.pdbx_strand_id
1 'polypeptide(L)'
;TFAITGIIYLGKLFRIFRARLPLDGRIATLCLVILLAAAAAGCRINLGGRLFGNPVLFVVLVCTGCYMLVTAASRLAATGNRLTRMLDYTGRHTMAIMLWHIPAFKLVILFQMWVCDYPPRYLACHPVIPTGSPWWWIPYTVVGITLPLGFCLLYDRLIRSVRW
;
A
#
# COMPACT_ATOMS: atom_id res chain seq x y z
N THR A 1 6.46 7.66 17.46
CA THR A 1 5.10 8.15 17.75
C THR A 1 4.84 9.50 17.11
N PHE A 2 5.71 10.52 17.31
CA PHE A 2 5.53 11.87 16.77
C PHE A 2 5.43 11.94 15.22
N ALA A 3 6.21 11.12 14.50
CA ALA A 3 6.19 11.11 13.03
C ALA A 3 4.82 10.64 12.49
N ILE A 4 4.23 9.63 13.10
CA ILE A 4 2.90 9.11 12.69
C ILE A 4 1.83 10.16 12.95
N THR A 5 1.86 10.82 14.11
CA THR A 5 0.95 11.93 14.46
C THR A 5 1.09 13.07 13.46
N GLY A 6 2.32 13.43 13.09
CA GLY A 6 2.60 14.44 12.07
C GLY A 6 2.01 14.09 10.70
N ILE A 7 2.13 12.83 10.26
CA ILE A 7 1.56 12.36 8.99
C ILE A 7 0.03 12.43 9.00
N ILE A 8 -0.61 12.03 10.11
CA ILE A 8 -2.07 12.12 10.26
C ILE A 8 -2.54 13.59 10.20
N TYR A 9 -1.80 14.49 10.84
CA TYR A 9 -2.13 15.92 10.83
C TYR A 9 -1.95 16.54 9.43
N LEU A 10 -0.89 16.18 8.73
CA LEU A 10 -0.67 16.54 7.31
C LEU A 10 -1.80 16.03 6.41
N GLY A 11 -2.26 14.80 6.63
CA GLY A 11 -3.41 14.24 5.90
C GLY A 11 -4.69 15.03 6.14
N LYS A 12 -4.94 15.48 7.38
CA LYS A 12 -6.08 16.33 7.73
C LYS A 12 -5.97 17.70 7.06
N LEU A 13 -4.81 18.35 7.11
CA LEU A 13 -4.53 19.60 6.41
C LEU A 13 -4.74 19.46 4.92
N PHE A 14 -4.20 18.41 4.31
CA PHE A 14 -4.39 18.14 2.90
C PHE A 14 -5.87 18.00 2.51
N ARG A 15 -6.68 17.34 3.35
CA ARG A 15 -8.14 17.23 3.14
C ARG A 15 -8.83 18.60 3.12
N ILE A 16 -8.41 19.51 4.00
CA ILE A 16 -8.97 20.88 4.07
C ILE A 16 -8.58 21.69 2.82
N PHE A 17 -7.33 21.58 2.40
CA PHE A 17 -6.82 22.34 1.26
C PHE A 17 -7.14 21.73 -0.11
N ARG A 18 -7.53 20.44 -0.16
CA ARG A 18 -7.83 19.71 -1.39
C ARG A 18 -8.82 20.45 -2.32
N ALA A 19 -9.84 21.10 -1.76
CA ALA A 19 -10.83 21.83 -2.52
C ALA A 19 -10.26 23.07 -3.26
N ARG A 20 -9.08 23.57 -2.82
CA ARG A 20 -8.42 24.74 -3.38
C ARG A 20 -7.20 24.38 -4.25
N LEU A 21 -6.76 23.12 -4.23
CA LEU A 21 -5.61 22.68 -5.02
C LEU A 21 -6.06 22.26 -6.42
N PRO A 22 -5.56 22.90 -7.47
CA PRO A 22 -5.80 22.47 -8.83
C PRO A 22 -5.18 21.10 -9.06
N LEU A 23 -5.98 20.08 -9.38
CA LEU A 23 -5.52 18.73 -9.70
C LEU A 23 -5.02 18.70 -11.16
N ASP A 24 -3.90 19.37 -11.41
CA ASP A 24 -3.31 19.44 -12.75
C ASP A 24 -2.36 18.26 -12.99
N GLY A 25 -2.51 17.63 -14.17
CA GLY A 25 -1.66 16.51 -14.55
C GLY A 25 -0.22 16.88 -14.80
N ARG A 26 0.04 18.10 -15.24
CA ARG A 26 1.41 18.60 -15.45
C ARG A 26 2.17 18.68 -14.13
N ILE A 27 1.50 19.15 -13.09
CA ILE A 27 2.07 19.20 -11.73
C ILE A 27 2.29 17.77 -11.20
N ALA A 28 1.35 16.86 -11.45
CA ALA A 28 1.51 15.46 -11.03
C ALA A 28 2.67 14.75 -11.73
N THR A 29 2.92 15.01 -13.01
CA THR A 29 4.10 14.48 -13.72
C THR A 29 5.40 15.08 -13.20
N LEU A 30 5.43 16.36 -12.89
CA LEU A 30 6.58 17.00 -12.25
C LEU A 30 6.85 16.36 -10.87
N CYS A 31 5.83 16.13 -10.07
CA CYS A 31 5.94 15.43 -8.79
C CYS A 31 6.51 14.02 -8.95
N LEU A 32 6.09 13.27 -9.98
CA LEU A 32 6.64 11.95 -10.28
C LEU A 32 8.14 12.05 -10.61
N VAL A 33 8.54 13.00 -11.45
CA VAL A 33 9.96 13.21 -11.80
C VAL A 33 10.79 13.53 -10.57
N ILE A 34 10.30 14.39 -9.67
CA ILE A 34 10.97 14.72 -8.40
C ILE A 34 11.15 13.46 -7.54
N LEU A 35 10.12 12.62 -7.41
CA LEU A 35 10.18 11.39 -6.63
C LEU A 35 11.19 10.41 -7.24
N LEU A 36 11.20 10.25 -8.56
CA LEU A 36 12.16 9.38 -9.26
C LEU A 36 13.59 9.90 -9.11
N ALA A 37 13.80 11.22 -9.23
CA ALA A 37 15.11 11.83 -9.03
C ALA A 37 15.61 11.65 -7.59
N ALA A 38 14.75 11.82 -6.59
CA ALA A 38 15.07 11.57 -5.19
C ALA A 38 15.44 10.10 -4.94
N ALA A 39 14.70 9.15 -5.55
CA ALA A 39 15.01 7.73 -5.48
C ALA A 39 16.36 7.41 -6.16
N ALA A 40 16.64 7.98 -7.34
CA ALA A 40 17.90 7.82 -8.06
C ALA A 40 19.10 8.43 -7.29
N ALA A 41 18.87 9.54 -6.59
CA ALA A 41 19.88 10.16 -5.71
C ALA A 41 20.14 9.34 -4.42
N GLY A 42 19.50 8.17 -4.27
CA GLY A 42 19.72 7.30 -3.12
C GLY A 42 19.09 7.80 -1.81
N CYS A 43 18.12 8.69 -1.88
CA CYS A 43 17.34 9.14 -0.72
C CYS A 43 16.55 7.98 -0.13
N ARG A 44 17.16 7.22 0.77
CA ARG A 44 16.50 6.09 1.45
C ARG A 44 15.78 6.61 2.68
N ILE A 45 14.45 6.58 2.63
CA ILE A 45 13.58 6.87 3.75
C ILE A 45 13.00 5.55 4.24
N ASN A 46 13.34 5.16 5.46
CA ASN A 46 12.83 3.95 6.08
C ASN A 46 12.09 4.30 7.38
N LEU A 47 10.76 4.33 7.30
CA LEU A 47 9.89 4.60 8.46
C LEU A 47 10.05 3.53 9.56
N GLY A 48 10.22 2.26 9.18
CA GLY A 48 10.42 1.16 10.12
C GLY A 48 11.79 1.21 10.82
N GLY A 49 12.82 1.61 10.11
CA GLY A 49 14.20 1.73 10.62
C GLY A 49 14.52 3.08 11.28
N ARG A 50 13.55 3.99 11.37
CA ARG A 50 13.72 5.37 11.88
C ARG A 50 14.81 6.17 11.16
N LEU A 51 15.12 5.80 9.92
CA LEU A 51 16.09 6.50 9.07
C LEU A 51 15.37 7.62 8.31
N PHE A 52 15.22 8.76 8.96
CA PHE A 52 14.53 9.92 8.36
C PHE A 52 15.48 10.85 7.59
N GLY A 53 16.79 10.67 7.75
CA GLY A 53 17.79 11.57 7.15
C GLY A 53 17.49 13.04 7.48
N ASN A 54 16.94 13.76 6.51
CA ASN A 54 16.47 15.13 6.70
C ASN A 54 14.93 15.15 6.85
N PRO A 55 14.38 15.60 8.00
CA PRO A 55 12.93 15.61 8.24
C PRO A 55 12.18 16.55 7.28
N VAL A 56 12.79 17.62 6.84
CA VAL A 56 12.20 18.56 5.87
C VAL A 56 12.04 17.89 4.51
N LEU A 57 13.09 17.20 4.04
CA LEU A 57 13.05 16.44 2.80
C LEU A 57 11.98 15.34 2.86
N PHE A 58 11.86 14.64 4.00
CA PHE A 58 10.81 13.66 4.22
C PHE A 58 9.41 14.26 4.02
N VAL A 59 9.11 15.39 4.67
CA VAL A 59 7.80 16.06 4.54
C VAL A 59 7.52 16.47 3.10
N VAL A 60 8.51 17.07 2.42
CA VAL A 60 8.38 17.47 1.01
C VAL A 60 8.07 16.27 0.12
N LEU A 61 8.81 15.16 0.25
CA LEU A 61 8.58 13.96 -0.56
C LEU A 61 7.23 13.32 -0.27
N VAL A 62 6.78 13.29 0.99
CA VAL A 62 5.46 12.79 1.37
C VAL A 62 4.35 13.65 0.76
N CYS A 63 4.43 14.98 0.86
CA CYS A 63 3.44 15.89 0.27
C CYS A 63 3.40 15.75 -1.25
N THR A 64 4.56 15.67 -1.89
CA THR A 64 4.69 15.45 -3.34
C THR A 64 4.06 14.14 -3.78
N GLY A 65 4.32 13.03 -3.05
CA GLY A 65 3.73 11.72 -3.30
C GLY A 65 2.22 11.70 -3.09
N CYS A 66 1.73 12.32 -2.03
CA CYS A 66 0.29 12.43 -1.77
C CYS A 66 -0.43 13.21 -2.88
N TYR A 67 0.12 14.34 -3.33
CA TYR A 67 -0.46 15.12 -4.42
C TYR A 67 -0.53 14.31 -5.71
N MET A 68 0.57 13.63 -6.09
CA MET A 68 0.63 12.78 -7.26
C MET A 68 -0.42 11.66 -7.19
N LEU A 69 -0.49 10.93 -6.07
CA LEU A 69 -1.43 9.81 -5.89
C LEU A 69 -2.89 10.27 -5.94
N VAL A 70 -3.23 11.40 -5.31
CA VAL A 70 -4.60 11.93 -5.33
C VAL A 70 -4.98 12.39 -6.73
N THR A 71 -4.07 13.04 -7.46
CA THR A 71 -4.32 13.46 -8.85
C THR A 71 -4.48 12.25 -9.76
N ALA A 72 -3.64 11.24 -9.64
CA ALA A 72 -3.74 10.00 -10.39
C ALA A 72 -5.05 9.25 -10.08
N ALA A 73 -5.40 9.12 -8.80
CA ALA A 73 -6.63 8.47 -8.35
C ALA A 73 -7.89 9.19 -8.84
N SER A 74 -7.92 10.53 -8.80
CA SER A 74 -9.06 11.30 -9.28
C SER A 74 -9.26 11.18 -10.80
N ARG A 75 -8.18 11.18 -11.57
CA ARG A 75 -8.23 10.94 -13.02
C ARG A 75 -8.66 9.52 -13.36
N LEU A 76 -8.12 8.54 -12.65
CA LEU A 76 -8.51 7.15 -12.82
C LEU A 76 -9.99 6.94 -12.46
N ALA A 77 -10.47 7.56 -11.38
CA ALA A 77 -11.88 7.51 -10.97
C ALA A 77 -12.82 8.08 -12.05
N ALA A 78 -12.38 9.09 -12.79
CA ALA A 78 -13.15 9.69 -13.87
C ALA A 78 -13.33 8.73 -15.07
N THR A 79 -12.49 7.72 -15.26
CA THR A 79 -12.58 6.77 -16.38
C THR A 79 -13.70 5.75 -16.23
N GLY A 80 -14.18 5.45 -15.02
CA GLY A 80 -15.29 4.53 -14.75
C GLY A 80 -15.06 3.07 -15.16
N ASN A 81 -13.82 2.67 -15.47
CA ASN A 81 -13.45 1.36 -15.97
C ASN A 81 -13.59 0.24 -14.92
N ARG A 82 -13.49 -1.02 -15.36
CA ARG A 82 -13.46 -2.19 -14.46
C ARG A 82 -12.36 -2.09 -13.42
N LEU A 83 -11.18 -1.61 -13.82
CA LEU A 83 -10.04 -1.39 -12.93
C LEU A 83 -10.39 -0.40 -11.80
N THR A 84 -11.05 0.71 -12.13
CA THR A 84 -11.49 1.70 -11.13
C THR A 84 -12.43 1.09 -10.11
N ARG A 85 -13.37 0.25 -10.54
CA ARG A 85 -14.30 -0.45 -9.63
C ARG A 85 -13.58 -1.44 -8.72
N MET A 86 -12.59 -2.17 -9.25
CA MET A 86 -11.77 -3.08 -8.44
C MET A 86 -10.96 -2.32 -7.39
N LEU A 87 -10.35 -1.19 -7.78
CA LEU A 87 -9.57 -0.35 -6.86
C LEU A 87 -10.46 0.30 -5.78
N ASP A 88 -11.66 0.76 -6.15
CA ASP A 88 -12.62 1.31 -5.18
C ASP A 88 -13.07 0.23 -4.18
N TYR A 89 -13.38 -0.98 -4.67
CA TYR A 89 -13.70 -2.12 -3.80
C TYR A 89 -12.54 -2.46 -2.86
N THR A 90 -11.32 -2.55 -3.38
CA THR A 90 -10.11 -2.80 -2.58
C THR A 90 -9.90 -1.70 -1.54
N GLY A 91 -10.08 -0.44 -1.94
CA GLY A 91 -9.96 0.71 -1.04
C GLY A 91 -10.95 0.69 0.12
N ARG A 92 -12.20 0.30 -0.14
CA ARG A 92 -13.22 0.15 0.92
C ARG A 92 -12.91 -0.98 1.89
N HIS A 93 -12.21 -2.02 1.44
CA HIS A 93 -11.85 -3.19 2.26
C HIS A 93 -10.40 -3.15 2.78
N THR A 94 -9.74 -1.98 2.74
CA THR A 94 -8.35 -1.82 3.19
C THR A 94 -8.13 -2.30 4.62
N MET A 95 -9.07 -2.06 5.53
CA MET A 95 -8.97 -2.52 6.93
C MET A 95 -8.99 -4.05 7.02
N ALA A 96 -9.82 -4.72 6.22
CA ALA A 96 -9.84 -6.18 6.16
C ALA A 96 -8.51 -6.72 5.60
N ILE A 97 -7.98 -6.07 4.55
CA ILE A 97 -6.68 -6.43 3.99
C ILE A 97 -5.59 -6.28 5.05
N MET A 98 -5.56 -5.16 5.78
CA MET A 98 -4.59 -4.91 6.86
C MET A 98 -4.70 -5.91 8.00
N LEU A 99 -5.88 -6.43 8.31
CA LEU A 99 -6.08 -7.42 9.35
C LEU A 99 -5.63 -8.82 8.89
N TRP A 100 -5.99 -9.20 7.66
CA TRP A 100 -5.80 -10.55 7.16
C TRP A 100 -4.51 -10.78 6.37
N HIS A 101 -3.73 -9.72 6.04
CA HIS A 101 -2.49 -9.91 5.28
C HIS A 101 -1.44 -10.71 6.05
N ILE A 102 -1.38 -10.58 7.38
CA ILE A 102 -0.42 -11.33 8.20
C ILE A 102 -0.70 -12.85 8.14
N PRO A 103 -1.93 -13.34 8.41
CA PRO A 103 -2.27 -14.74 8.17
C PRO A 103 -2.02 -15.19 6.72
N ALA A 104 -2.35 -14.33 5.73
CA ALA A 104 -2.11 -14.63 4.32
C ALA A 104 -0.61 -14.84 4.03
N PHE A 105 0.26 -14.01 4.60
CA PHE A 105 1.71 -14.17 4.48
C PHE A 105 2.21 -15.48 5.10
N LYS A 106 1.59 -15.94 6.20
CA LYS A 106 1.95 -17.24 6.79
C LYS A 106 1.65 -18.41 5.85
N LEU A 107 0.59 -18.33 5.05
CA LEU A 107 0.32 -19.35 4.02
C LEU A 107 1.41 -19.35 2.94
N VAL A 108 1.86 -18.16 2.53
CA VAL A 108 2.97 -18.04 1.56
C VAL A 108 4.29 -18.57 2.16
N ILE A 109 4.56 -18.29 3.44
CA ILE A 109 5.73 -18.84 4.15
C ILE A 109 5.67 -20.38 4.17
N LEU A 110 4.53 -20.97 4.49
CA LEU A 110 4.36 -22.44 4.47
C LEU A 110 4.62 -23.01 3.08
N PHE A 111 4.05 -22.36 2.05
CA PHE A 111 4.30 -22.77 0.67
C PHE A 111 5.78 -22.64 0.27
N GLN A 112 6.41 -21.54 0.65
CA GLN A 112 7.85 -21.32 0.40
C GLN A 112 8.72 -22.33 1.12
N MET A 113 8.39 -22.68 2.36
CA MET A 113 9.09 -23.72 3.12
C MET A 113 8.98 -25.09 2.45
N TRP A 114 7.78 -25.42 1.93
CA TRP A 114 7.55 -26.66 1.23
C TRP A 114 8.32 -26.74 -0.09
N VAL A 115 8.35 -25.65 -0.88
CA VAL A 115 9.05 -25.62 -2.18
C VAL A 115 10.56 -25.55 -2.05
N CYS A 116 11.08 -24.83 -1.03
CA CYS A 116 12.50 -24.58 -0.85
C CYS A 116 13.15 -25.46 0.24
N ASP A 117 12.40 -26.41 0.80
CA ASP A 117 12.82 -27.32 1.88
C ASP A 117 13.45 -26.60 3.09
N TYR A 118 12.84 -25.48 3.48
CA TYR A 118 13.31 -24.70 4.63
C TYR A 118 12.89 -25.31 5.95
N PRO A 119 13.76 -25.26 6.98
CA PRO A 119 13.46 -25.80 8.30
C PRO A 119 12.30 -25.04 8.98
N PRO A 120 11.55 -25.71 9.90
CA PRO A 120 10.36 -25.16 10.56
C PRO A 120 10.57 -23.82 11.30
N ARG A 121 11.81 -23.52 11.70
CA ARG A 121 12.18 -22.25 12.35
C ARG A 121 11.81 -21.02 11.51
N TYR A 122 11.72 -21.14 10.17
CA TYR A 122 11.36 -20.03 9.30
C TYR A 122 9.88 -19.66 9.41
N LEU A 123 9.04 -20.51 9.98
CA LEU A 123 7.66 -20.14 10.27
C LEU A 123 7.54 -18.99 11.28
N ALA A 124 8.55 -18.82 12.16
CA ALA A 124 8.62 -17.71 13.10
C ALA A 124 9.02 -16.38 12.42
N CYS A 125 9.52 -16.39 11.18
CA CYS A 125 9.87 -15.18 10.47
C CYS A 125 8.65 -14.28 10.25
N HIS A 126 8.88 -12.97 10.38
CA HIS A 126 7.83 -11.98 10.19
C HIS A 126 8.41 -10.70 9.59
N PRO A 127 7.76 -10.10 8.58
CA PRO A 127 6.54 -10.55 7.90
C PRO A 127 6.80 -11.57 6.79
N VAL A 128 8.03 -11.70 6.33
CA VAL A 128 8.46 -12.55 5.21
C VAL A 128 9.78 -13.26 5.54
N ILE A 129 10.08 -14.36 4.87
CA ILE A 129 11.39 -15.01 4.97
C ILE A 129 12.40 -14.14 4.21
N PRO A 130 13.51 -13.71 4.83
CA PRO A 130 14.57 -12.97 4.16
C PRO A 130 15.38 -13.93 3.27
N THR A 131 14.90 -14.18 2.07
CA THR A 131 15.59 -15.03 1.09
C THR A 131 16.33 -14.17 0.07
N GLY A 132 17.43 -14.70 -0.47
CA GLY A 132 18.19 -14.05 -1.54
C GLY A 132 17.47 -13.99 -2.88
N SER A 133 16.32 -14.65 -3.04
CA SER A 133 15.56 -14.60 -4.29
C SER A 133 14.61 -13.40 -4.33
N PRO A 134 14.76 -12.49 -5.29
CA PRO A 134 13.95 -11.28 -5.40
C PRO A 134 12.51 -11.54 -5.85
N TRP A 135 12.18 -12.75 -6.33
CA TRP A 135 10.87 -13.05 -6.93
C TRP A 135 9.75 -13.35 -5.93
N TRP A 136 10.09 -13.67 -4.67
CA TRP A 136 9.10 -14.06 -3.66
C TRP A 136 8.17 -12.92 -3.24
N TRP A 137 8.53 -11.67 -3.49
CA TRP A 137 7.62 -10.55 -3.21
C TRP A 137 6.30 -10.66 -4.01
N ILE A 138 6.32 -11.28 -5.22
CA ILE A 138 5.14 -11.44 -6.07
C ILE A 138 4.08 -12.32 -5.39
N PRO A 139 4.36 -13.58 -4.96
CA PRO A 139 3.41 -14.40 -4.22
C PRO A 139 2.91 -13.73 -2.94
N TYR A 140 3.79 -13.08 -2.18
CA TYR A 140 3.40 -12.36 -0.96
C TYR A 140 2.40 -11.23 -1.28
N THR A 141 2.64 -10.45 -2.33
CA THR A 141 1.75 -9.36 -2.73
C THR A 141 0.42 -9.90 -3.25
N VAL A 142 0.45 -10.88 -4.14
CA VAL A 142 -0.75 -11.46 -4.75
C VAL A 142 -1.63 -12.10 -3.67
N VAL A 143 -1.09 -13.00 -2.87
CA VAL A 143 -1.86 -13.71 -1.84
C VAL A 143 -2.30 -12.77 -0.72
N GLY A 144 -1.43 -11.82 -0.32
CA GLY A 144 -1.73 -10.83 0.72
C GLY A 144 -2.88 -9.89 0.36
N ILE A 145 -3.17 -9.69 -0.92
CA ILE A 145 -4.30 -8.88 -1.39
C ILE A 145 -5.50 -9.74 -1.75
N THR A 146 -5.29 -10.81 -2.54
CA THR A 146 -6.41 -11.59 -3.11
C THR A 146 -7.14 -12.42 -2.07
N LEU A 147 -6.43 -12.99 -1.10
CA LEU A 147 -7.04 -13.83 -0.08
C LEU A 147 -7.97 -13.04 0.85
N PRO A 148 -7.57 -11.90 1.44
CA PRO A 148 -8.47 -11.06 2.22
C PRO A 148 -9.68 -10.57 1.41
N LEU A 149 -9.47 -10.15 0.15
CA LEU A 149 -10.57 -9.71 -0.72
C LEU A 149 -11.51 -10.85 -1.05
N GLY A 150 -11.00 -12.06 -1.25
CA GLY A 150 -11.81 -13.27 -1.44
C GLY A 150 -12.73 -13.54 -0.25
N PHE A 151 -12.20 -13.42 0.97
CA PHE A 151 -13.02 -13.53 2.20
C PHE A 151 -14.09 -12.43 2.27
N CYS A 152 -13.76 -11.18 1.95
CA CYS A 152 -14.74 -10.10 1.92
C CYS A 152 -15.85 -10.38 0.90
N LEU A 153 -15.51 -10.84 -0.31
CA LEU A 153 -16.47 -11.19 -1.34
C LEU A 153 -17.40 -12.34 -0.92
N LEU A 154 -16.85 -13.37 -0.30
CA LEU A 154 -17.63 -14.51 0.23
C LEU A 154 -18.57 -14.03 1.34
N TYR A 155 -18.08 -13.24 2.26
CA TYR A 155 -18.88 -12.68 3.34
C TYR A 155 -20.03 -11.81 2.82
N ASP A 156 -19.76 -10.91 1.88
CA ASP A 156 -20.77 -10.06 1.24
C ASP A 156 -21.84 -10.89 0.49
N ARG A 157 -21.42 -12.00 -0.14
CA ARG A 157 -22.37 -12.90 -0.80
C ARG A 157 -23.24 -13.66 0.19
N LEU A 158 -22.66 -14.17 1.28
CA LEU A 158 -23.40 -14.89 2.32
C LEU A 158 -24.42 -14.00 3.01
N ILE A 159 -24.04 -12.77 3.38
CA ILE A 159 -24.98 -11.83 4.00
C ILE A 159 -26.12 -11.47 3.07
N ARG A 160 -25.84 -11.26 1.76
CA ARG A 160 -26.93 -11.00 0.81
C ARG A 160 -27.87 -12.18 0.63
N SER A 161 -27.37 -13.42 0.73
CA SER A 161 -28.22 -14.62 0.61
C SER A 161 -29.11 -14.86 1.83
N VAL A 162 -28.73 -14.33 3.00
CA VAL A 162 -29.49 -14.51 4.27
C VAL A 162 -30.54 -13.41 4.47
N ARG A 163 -30.48 -12.33 3.72
CA ARG A 163 -31.42 -11.19 3.82
C ARG A 163 -32.68 -11.31 2.94
N TRP A 164 -32.98 -12.52 2.41
CA TRP A 164 -34.24 -12.80 1.66
C TRP A 164 -35.17 -13.65 2.52
#